data_7195641aa43bbbbf7d1485f2f42cbb5a
#
_entry.id   7195641aa43bbbbf7d1485f2f42cbb5a
#
_cell.length_a   1.000
_cell.length_b   1.000
_cell.length_c   1.000
_cell.angle_alpha   90.00
_cell.angle_beta   90.00
_cell.angle_gamma   90.00
#
_symmetry.space_group_name_H-M   'P 1'
#
loop_
_entity.id
_entity.type
_entity.pdbx_description
1 polymer ?
#
loop_
_entity_poly.entity_id
_entity_poly.type
_entity_poly.pdbx_seq_one_letter_code
_entity_poly.pdbx_strand_id
1 'polypeptide(L)'
;MATFKHISSKNADYSAAEVYLTFEHDEFTMKARRDGNGRLIPRRDYRISTLNCDEEDFAVACMRANLRYGKNQKREDVKSHHYIISFDPKDADDHGLTVDAAQQLGETFCVNHFPGHQAIVCTHPDGHNGSGNIHVHIVINSLRIAEVPFLPYMDRPCDTRPGMKHRCTDAAMEYYRAEITDIDYNGKEIWLTNIFNERFRANQQFVTQ
;
A
#
# COMPACT_ATOMS: atom_id res chain seq x y z
N MET A 1 2.80 18.74 -4.30
CA MET A 1 1.76 18.25 -3.34
C MET A 1 1.39 16.83 -3.74
N ALA A 2 1.54 15.87 -2.83
CA ALA A 2 1.20 14.48 -3.10
C ALA A 2 -0.32 14.25 -3.16
N THR A 3 -0.76 13.27 -3.94
CA THR A 3 -2.17 12.86 -4.06
C THR A 3 -2.37 11.43 -3.55
N PHE A 4 -3.58 11.14 -3.05
CA PHE A 4 -3.94 9.84 -2.49
C PHE A 4 -5.20 9.27 -3.12
N LYS A 5 -5.11 8.05 -3.62
CA LYS A 5 -6.22 7.34 -4.28
C LYS A 5 -6.44 5.97 -3.64
N HIS A 6 -7.70 5.53 -3.59
CA HIS A 6 -8.08 4.20 -3.13
C HIS A 6 -8.94 3.47 -4.15
N ILE A 7 -8.69 2.16 -4.29
CA ILE A 7 -9.45 1.23 -5.14
C ILE A 7 -9.71 -0.04 -4.33
N SER A 8 -10.96 -0.46 -4.22
CA SER A 8 -11.31 -1.77 -3.66
C SER A 8 -11.39 -2.82 -4.76
N SER A 9 -10.90 -4.03 -4.48
CA SER A 9 -10.92 -5.14 -5.43
C SER A 9 -11.69 -6.34 -4.90
N LYS A 10 -12.53 -6.93 -5.75
CA LYS A 10 -13.23 -8.21 -5.52
C LYS A 10 -12.54 -9.39 -6.22
N ASN A 11 -11.41 -9.13 -6.88
CA ASN A 11 -10.65 -10.16 -7.57
C ASN A 11 -10.12 -11.18 -6.55
N ALA A 12 -10.38 -12.45 -6.80
CA ALA A 12 -9.89 -13.55 -5.96
C ALA A 12 -8.43 -13.91 -6.25
N ASP A 13 -7.94 -13.51 -7.40
CA ASP A 13 -6.55 -13.70 -7.81
C ASP A 13 -5.69 -12.55 -7.27
N TYR A 14 -5.03 -12.81 -6.15
CA TYR A 14 -4.10 -11.84 -5.53
C TYR A 14 -2.81 -11.68 -6.34
N SER A 15 -2.43 -12.70 -7.15
CA SER A 15 -1.24 -12.59 -8.00
C SER A 15 -1.42 -11.55 -9.11
N ALA A 16 -2.66 -11.23 -9.49
CA ALA A 16 -2.94 -10.17 -10.44
C ALA A 16 -2.44 -8.79 -9.95
N ALA A 17 -2.40 -8.55 -8.64
CA ALA A 17 -1.83 -7.33 -8.08
C ALA A 17 -0.31 -7.28 -8.31
N GLU A 18 0.39 -8.38 -8.06
CA GLU A 18 1.83 -8.47 -8.27
C GLU A 18 2.18 -8.34 -9.75
N VAL A 19 1.45 -9.00 -10.64
CA VAL A 19 1.61 -8.85 -12.09
C VAL A 19 1.42 -7.40 -12.51
N TYR A 20 0.40 -6.70 -11.96
CA TYR A 20 0.18 -5.28 -12.24
C TYR A 20 1.36 -4.41 -11.79
N LEU A 21 1.97 -4.74 -10.67
CA LEU A 21 3.06 -3.96 -10.08
C LEU A 21 4.42 -4.21 -10.75
N THR A 22 4.69 -5.44 -11.23
CA THR A 22 6.02 -5.85 -11.69
C THR A 22 6.18 -5.93 -13.21
N PHE A 23 5.07 -5.95 -13.96
CA PHE A 23 5.09 -5.99 -15.43
C PHE A 23 4.52 -4.72 -16.04
N GLU A 24 4.92 -4.43 -17.28
CA GLU A 24 4.40 -3.30 -18.05
C GLU A 24 2.92 -3.53 -18.40
N HIS A 25 2.14 -2.45 -18.34
CA HIS A 25 0.74 -2.44 -18.74
C HIS A 25 0.49 -1.36 -19.80
N ASP A 26 -0.46 -1.65 -20.68
CA ASP A 26 -0.98 -0.66 -21.61
C ASP A 26 -1.85 0.34 -20.83
N GLU A 27 -1.56 1.62 -20.99
CA GLU A 27 -2.17 2.71 -20.21
C GLU A 27 -3.68 2.87 -20.46
N PHE A 28 -4.16 2.49 -21.64
CA PHE A 28 -5.56 2.66 -22.02
C PHE A 28 -6.40 1.43 -21.66
N THR A 29 -5.84 0.24 -21.93
CA THR A 29 -6.59 -1.01 -21.74
C THR A 29 -6.34 -1.66 -20.40
N MET A 30 -5.33 -1.19 -19.65
CA MET A 30 -4.85 -1.76 -18.37
C MET A 30 -4.45 -3.24 -18.49
N LYS A 31 -4.21 -3.73 -19.71
CA LYS A 31 -3.76 -5.10 -19.95
C LYS A 31 -2.25 -5.18 -19.89
N ALA A 32 -1.74 -6.25 -19.29
CA ALA A 32 -0.31 -6.52 -19.27
C ALA A 32 0.26 -6.64 -20.67
N ARG A 33 1.35 -5.93 -20.94
CA ARG A 33 2.06 -5.95 -22.23
C ARG A 33 2.82 -7.25 -22.42
N ARG A 34 2.88 -7.69 -23.66
CA ARG A 34 3.58 -8.92 -24.03
C ARG A 34 4.56 -8.65 -25.16
N ASP A 35 5.68 -9.37 -25.15
CA ASP A 35 6.66 -9.37 -26.24
C ASP A 35 6.14 -10.16 -27.47
N GLY A 36 6.95 -10.20 -28.53
CA GLY A 36 6.63 -10.93 -29.75
C GLY A 36 6.46 -12.45 -29.58
N ASN A 37 6.88 -13.02 -28.45
CA ASN A 37 6.73 -14.42 -28.07
C ASN A 37 5.57 -14.67 -27.11
N GLY A 38 4.77 -13.63 -26.79
CA GLY A 38 3.64 -13.71 -25.87
C GLY A 38 4.01 -13.67 -24.38
N ARG A 39 5.28 -13.42 -24.02
CA ARG A 39 5.73 -13.33 -22.62
C ARG A 39 5.46 -11.94 -22.07
N LEU A 40 5.15 -11.87 -20.79
CA LEU A 40 4.98 -10.60 -20.08
C LEU A 40 6.29 -9.80 -20.09
N ILE A 41 6.19 -8.49 -20.33
CA ILE A 41 7.33 -7.59 -20.34
C ILE A 41 7.52 -7.07 -18.90
N PRO A 42 8.64 -7.41 -18.21
CA PRO A 42 8.88 -6.90 -16.86
C PRO A 42 9.17 -5.40 -16.90
N ARG A 43 8.75 -4.69 -15.85
CA ARG A 43 9.17 -3.30 -15.64
C ARG A 43 10.67 -3.21 -15.41
N ARG A 44 11.29 -2.15 -15.92
CA ARG A 44 12.74 -1.97 -15.86
C ARG A 44 13.22 -1.47 -14.50
N ASP A 45 12.43 -0.65 -13.83
CA ASP A 45 12.78 -0.04 -12.54
C ASP A 45 11.55 0.03 -11.65
N TYR A 46 11.68 -0.50 -10.45
CA TYR A 46 10.71 -0.42 -9.36
C TYR A 46 11.35 -0.87 -8.06
N ARG A 47 10.72 -0.53 -6.94
CA ARG A 47 11.03 -1.11 -5.63
C ARG A 47 9.81 -1.87 -5.14
N ILE A 48 10.03 -3.01 -4.50
CA ILE A 48 8.93 -3.84 -4.02
C ILE A 48 9.31 -4.51 -2.70
N SER A 49 8.36 -4.57 -1.78
CA SER A 49 8.47 -5.29 -0.52
C SER A 49 7.13 -5.87 -0.11
N THR A 50 7.16 -6.90 0.73
CA THR A 50 5.97 -7.49 1.34
C THR A 50 6.03 -7.29 2.86
N LEU A 51 4.85 -7.10 3.46
CA LEU A 51 4.69 -6.92 4.90
C LEU A 51 3.72 -7.97 5.43
N ASN A 52 4.04 -8.57 6.57
CA ASN A 52 3.22 -9.58 7.24
C ASN A 52 2.90 -10.82 6.37
N CYS A 53 3.78 -11.15 5.43
CA CYS A 53 3.64 -12.33 4.55
C CYS A 53 4.56 -13.49 4.96
N ASP A 54 5.35 -13.29 6.03
CA ASP A 54 6.44 -14.19 6.40
C ASP A 54 7.41 -14.36 5.21
N GLU A 55 7.81 -15.59 4.90
CA GLU A 55 8.64 -15.91 3.73
C GLU A 55 7.79 -16.30 2.50
N GLU A 56 6.47 -16.11 2.56
CA GLU A 56 5.57 -16.50 1.48
C GLU A 56 5.34 -15.37 0.50
N ASP A 57 5.01 -15.76 -0.73
CA ASP A 57 4.43 -14.89 -1.73
C ASP A 57 3.14 -14.22 -1.20
N PHE A 58 2.94 -12.94 -1.53
CA PHE A 58 1.78 -12.17 -1.07
C PHE A 58 0.45 -12.85 -1.39
N ALA A 59 0.31 -13.40 -2.60
CA ALA A 59 -0.93 -14.06 -3.01
C ALA A 59 -1.18 -15.34 -2.19
N VAL A 60 -0.15 -16.14 -1.95
CA VAL A 60 -0.22 -17.37 -1.14
C VAL A 60 -0.59 -17.03 0.30
N ALA A 61 0.09 -16.05 0.89
CA ALA A 61 -0.17 -15.59 2.25
C ALA A 61 -1.61 -15.10 2.43
N CYS A 62 -2.12 -14.29 1.48
CA CYS A 62 -3.52 -13.81 1.49
C CYS A 62 -4.53 -14.95 1.36
N MET A 63 -4.31 -15.89 0.45
CA MET A 63 -5.21 -17.04 0.28
C MET A 63 -5.25 -17.91 1.53
N ARG A 64 -4.10 -18.18 2.14
CA ARG A 64 -4.00 -18.93 3.39
C ARG A 64 -4.76 -18.27 4.53
N ALA A 65 -4.61 -16.94 4.68
CA ALA A 65 -5.34 -16.19 5.69
C ALA A 65 -6.85 -16.24 5.45
N ASN A 66 -7.30 -16.08 4.22
CA ASN A 66 -8.71 -16.16 3.87
C ASN A 66 -9.33 -17.52 4.20
N LEU A 67 -8.61 -18.60 3.90
CA LEU A 67 -9.02 -19.96 4.25
C LEU A 67 -9.06 -20.16 5.77
N ARG A 68 -8.01 -19.72 6.48
CA ARG A 68 -7.92 -19.85 7.95
C ARG A 68 -9.10 -19.20 8.67
N TYR A 69 -9.55 -18.05 8.21
CA TYR A 69 -10.64 -17.30 8.84
C TYR A 69 -12.03 -17.54 8.19
N GLY A 70 -12.09 -18.34 7.13
CA GLY A 70 -13.35 -18.60 6.40
C GLY A 70 -13.95 -17.32 5.80
N LYS A 71 -13.11 -16.39 5.36
CA LYS A 71 -13.51 -15.07 4.83
C LYS A 71 -13.14 -14.94 3.36
N ASN A 72 -13.69 -13.90 2.70
CA ASN A 72 -13.40 -13.57 1.30
C ASN A 72 -13.74 -14.69 0.31
N GLN A 73 -14.66 -15.59 0.66
CA GLN A 73 -15.05 -16.74 -0.16
C GLN A 73 -16.07 -16.37 -1.24
N LYS A 74 -16.89 -15.36 -0.99
CA LYS A 74 -17.97 -14.96 -1.90
C LYS A 74 -17.45 -14.03 -2.99
N ARG A 75 -18.08 -14.08 -4.17
CA ARG A 75 -17.72 -13.23 -5.32
C ARG A 75 -17.83 -11.74 -5.01
N GLU A 76 -18.83 -11.34 -4.23
CA GLU A 76 -19.10 -9.95 -3.85
C GLU A 76 -18.18 -9.40 -2.76
N ASP A 77 -17.44 -10.26 -2.06
CA ASP A 77 -16.52 -9.82 -1.03
C ASP A 77 -15.41 -8.92 -1.58
N VAL A 78 -15.18 -7.80 -0.93
CA VAL A 78 -13.93 -7.04 -1.14
C VAL A 78 -12.78 -7.85 -0.55
N LYS A 79 -11.82 -8.20 -1.37
CA LYS A 79 -10.70 -9.08 -1.04
C LYS A 79 -9.41 -8.33 -0.76
N SER A 80 -9.21 -7.23 -1.46
CA SER A 80 -8.04 -6.37 -1.27
C SER A 80 -8.40 -4.90 -1.42
N HIS A 81 -7.57 -4.05 -0.84
CA HIS A 81 -7.61 -2.61 -1.03
C HIS A 81 -6.28 -2.17 -1.61
N HIS A 82 -6.34 -1.32 -2.62
CA HIS A 82 -5.18 -0.76 -3.30
C HIS A 82 -5.18 0.75 -3.08
N TYR A 83 -4.14 1.23 -2.43
CA TYR A 83 -3.87 2.64 -2.18
C TYR A 83 -2.72 3.10 -3.05
N ILE A 84 -2.79 4.33 -3.53
CA ILE A 84 -1.76 4.92 -4.39
C ILE A 84 -1.43 6.30 -3.84
N ILE A 85 -0.15 6.51 -3.52
CA ILE A 85 0.43 7.80 -3.17
C ILE A 85 1.19 8.27 -4.40
N SER A 86 0.80 9.40 -5.02
CA SER A 86 1.53 9.96 -6.14
C SER A 86 2.14 11.29 -5.74
N PHE A 87 3.45 11.42 -5.89
CA PHE A 87 4.20 12.63 -5.56
C PHE A 87 4.17 13.62 -6.73
N ASP A 88 4.33 14.89 -6.43
CA ASP A 88 4.53 15.92 -7.45
C ASP A 88 5.92 15.71 -8.09
N PRO A 89 6.08 15.88 -9.42
CA PRO A 89 7.41 15.84 -10.04
C PRO A 89 8.43 16.76 -9.38
N LYS A 90 7.97 17.89 -8.87
CA LYS A 90 8.82 18.84 -8.12
C LYS A 90 9.42 18.25 -6.85
N ASP A 91 8.78 17.26 -6.26
CA ASP A 91 9.32 16.60 -5.07
C ASP A 91 10.63 15.85 -5.42
N ALA A 92 10.73 15.32 -6.64
CA ALA A 92 11.97 14.74 -7.14
C ALA A 92 12.96 15.80 -7.66
N ASP A 93 12.48 16.74 -8.49
CA ASP A 93 13.32 17.69 -9.21
C ASP A 93 13.92 18.77 -8.28
N ASP A 94 13.07 19.36 -7.41
CA ASP A 94 13.45 20.47 -6.56
C ASP A 94 13.91 20.04 -5.15
N HIS A 95 13.42 18.88 -4.68
CA HIS A 95 13.60 18.43 -3.29
C HIS A 95 14.35 17.11 -3.15
N GLY A 96 14.69 16.44 -4.27
CA GLY A 96 15.52 15.25 -4.29
C GLY A 96 14.85 13.99 -3.77
N LEU A 97 13.50 13.87 -3.90
CA LEU A 97 12.80 12.64 -3.59
C LEU A 97 13.30 11.52 -4.49
N THR A 98 13.78 10.43 -3.91
CA THR A 98 14.22 9.25 -4.63
C THR A 98 13.17 8.14 -4.58
N VAL A 99 13.27 7.16 -5.49
CA VAL A 99 12.40 5.97 -5.49
C VAL A 99 12.55 5.18 -4.19
N ASP A 100 13.77 5.10 -3.65
CA ASP A 100 14.04 4.41 -2.38
C ASP A 100 13.41 5.15 -1.18
N ALA A 101 13.47 6.48 -1.14
CA ALA A 101 12.81 7.27 -0.11
C ALA A 101 11.28 7.14 -0.20
N ALA A 102 10.72 7.19 -1.40
CA ALA A 102 9.29 6.99 -1.62
C ALA A 102 8.83 5.59 -1.19
N GLN A 103 9.65 4.54 -1.45
CA GLN A 103 9.37 3.18 -0.98
C GLN A 103 9.30 3.12 0.54
N GLN A 104 10.29 3.70 1.24
CA GLN A 104 10.31 3.75 2.70
C GLN A 104 9.10 4.50 3.27
N LEU A 105 8.69 5.60 2.63
CA LEU A 105 7.47 6.32 3.00
C LEU A 105 6.23 5.44 2.87
N GLY A 106 6.09 4.72 1.76
CA GLY A 106 4.99 3.80 1.53
C GLY A 106 4.93 2.66 2.54
N GLU A 107 6.07 2.06 2.86
CA GLU A 107 6.18 1.01 3.88
C GLU A 107 5.79 1.54 5.26
N THR A 108 6.31 2.70 5.65
CA THR A 108 6.00 3.35 6.93
C THR A 108 4.51 3.69 7.01
N PHE A 109 3.94 4.26 5.95
CA PHE A 109 2.51 4.54 5.86
C PHE A 109 1.69 3.25 6.03
N CYS A 110 2.09 2.17 5.35
CA CYS A 110 1.40 0.88 5.44
C CYS A 110 1.42 0.31 6.86
N VAL A 111 2.57 0.33 7.53
CA VAL A 111 2.71 -0.14 8.92
C VAL A 111 1.84 0.67 9.88
N ASN A 112 1.79 1.98 9.71
CA ASN A 112 1.05 2.87 10.61
C ASN A 112 -0.47 2.79 10.43
N HIS A 113 -0.95 2.67 9.19
CA HIS A 113 -2.38 2.78 8.87
C HIS A 113 -3.05 1.45 8.55
N PHE A 114 -2.28 0.43 8.19
CA PHE A 114 -2.81 -0.91 7.89
C PHE A 114 -2.15 -1.99 8.76
N PRO A 115 -2.03 -1.78 10.09
CA PRO A 115 -1.37 -2.74 10.95
C PRO A 115 -2.10 -4.09 10.91
N GLY A 116 -1.32 -5.17 10.93
CA GLY A 116 -1.83 -6.53 10.94
C GLY A 116 -2.46 -7.01 9.64
N HIS A 117 -2.36 -6.24 8.55
CA HIS A 117 -2.70 -6.68 7.21
C HIS A 117 -1.48 -7.21 6.47
N GLN A 118 -1.66 -8.26 5.68
CA GLN A 118 -0.67 -8.65 4.68
C GLN A 118 -0.68 -7.60 3.58
N ALA A 119 0.50 -7.16 3.15
CA ALA A 119 0.62 -6.09 2.17
C ALA A 119 1.76 -6.35 1.19
N ILE A 120 1.62 -5.77 0.00
CA ILE A 120 2.68 -5.55 -0.96
C ILE A 120 2.79 -4.05 -1.22
N VAL A 121 3.98 -3.51 -1.09
CA VAL A 121 4.30 -2.10 -1.34
C VAL A 121 5.25 -2.03 -2.51
N CYS A 122 4.89 -1.26 -3.54
CA CYS A 122 5.70 -1.15 -4.75
C CYS A 122 5.75 0.30 -5.22
N THR A 123 6.96 0.80 -5.45
CA THR A 123 7.20 2.16 -5.95
C THR A 123 7.67 2.13 -7.39
N HIS A 124 7.05 2.94 -8.22
CA HIS A 124 7.42 3.17 -9.61
C HIS A 124 7.97 4.59 -9.79
N PRO A 125 9.04 4.75 -10.59
CA PRO A 125 9.58 6.07 -10.96
C PRO A 125 8.81 6.76 -12.09
N ASP A 126 8.03 5.98 -12.86
CA ASP A 126 7.34 6.39 -14.06
C ASP A 126 5.85 6.66 -13.77
N GLY A 127 5.43 7.91 -13.83
CA GLY A 127 4.00 8.23 -13.78
C GLY A 127 3.28 7.79 -15.06
N HIS A 128 1.95 7.66 -14.98
CA HIS A 128 1.13 7.50 -16.17
C HIS A 128 1.45 8.60 -17.21
N ASN A 129 1.50 8.23 -18.48
CA ASN A 129 1.82 9.12 -19.62
C ASN A 129 3.24 9.71 -19.61
N GLY A 130 4.21 9.04 -18.99
CA GLY A 130 5.57 9.53 -18.93
C GLY A 130 5.71 10.85 -18.14
N SER A 131 4.80 11.11 -17.22
CA SER A 131 4.80 12.32 -16.38
C SER A 131 5.98 12.38 -15.41
N GLY A 132 6.70 11.24 -15.23
CA GLY A 132 7.86 11.18 -14.34
C GLY A 132 7.51 11.23 -12.84
N ASN A 133 6.23 11.12 -12.48
CA ASN A 133 5.82 11.14 -11.08
C ASN A 133 6.19 9.85 -10.38
N ILE A 134 7.00 9.94 -9.34
CA ILE A 134 7.19 8.82 -8.43
C ILE A 134 5.85 8.51 -7.75
N HIS A 135 5.44 7.24 -7.74
CA HIS A 135 4.22 6.84 -7.09
C HIS A 135 4.37 5.48 -6.39
N VAL A 136 3.75 5.39 -5.23
CA VAL A 136 3.77 4.19 -4.37
C VAL A 136 2.42 3.52 -4.42
N HIS A 137 2.42 2.25 -4.73
CA HIS A 137 1.27 1.35 -4.65
C HIS A 137 1.35 0.56 -3.34
N ILE A 138 0.26 0.55 -2.58
CA ILE A 138 0.11 -0.27 -1.38
C ILE A 138 -1.12 -1.14 -1.57
N VAL A 139 -0.94 -2.44 -1.73
CA VAL A 139 -2.05 -3.39 -1.83
C VAL A 139 -2.10 -4.23 -0.58
N ILE A 140 -3.22 -4.19 0.13
CA ILE A 140 -3.42 -4.94 1.37
C ILE A 140 -4.49 -6.02 1.20
N ASN A 141 -4.31 -7.16 1.85
CA ASN A 141 -5.41 -8.10 2.08
C ASN A 141 -6.49 -7.40 2.92
N SER A 142 -7.75 -7.55 2.56
CA SER A 142 -8.85 -6.96 3.34
C SER A 142 -8.98 -7.54 4.75
N LEU A 143 -8.37 -8.70 5.03
CA LEU A 143 -8.37 -9.32 6.35
C LEU A 143 -7.15 -8.94 7.18
N ARG A 144 -7.39 -8.68 8.45
CA ARG A 144 -6.35 -8.53 9.47
C ARG A 144 -5.96 -9.91 9.99
N ILE A 145 -4.66 -10.19 10.12
CA ILE A 145 -4.14 -11.49 10.56
C ILE A 145 -3.58 -11.48 11.99
N ALA A 146 -3.44 -10.30 12.58
CA ALA A 146 -2.96 -10.11 13.95
C ALA A 146 -3.88 -9.17 14.72
N GLU A 147 -3.82 -9.24 16.05
CA GLU A 147 -4.41 -8.21 16.92
C GLU A 147 -3.54 -6.96 16.88
N VAL A 148 -4.17 -5.79 16.83
CA VAL A 148 -3.49 -4.51 16.63
C VAL A 148 -4.08 -3.42 17.50
N PRO A 149 -3.33 -2.32 17.73
CA PRO A 149 -3.86 -1.14 18.40
C PRO A 149 -5.09 -0.57 17.67
N PHE A 150 -6.00 0.00 18.45
CA PHE A 150 -7.20 0.66 17.96
C PHE A 150 -6.85 1.98 17.25
N LEU A 151 -7.29 2.13 16.02
CA LEU A 151 -7.14 3.36 15.23
C LEU A 151 -8.51 4.05 15.11
N PRO A 152 -8.81 5.08 15.90
CA PRO A 152 -10.16 5.63 16.05
C PRO A 152 -10.72 6.25 14.76
N TYR A 153 -9.88 6.70 13.84
CA TYR A 153 -10.32 7.23 12.55
C TYR A 153 -10.78 6.14 11.58
N MET A 154 -10.40 4.89 11.82
CA MET A 154 -10.69 3.76 10.93
C MET A 154 -11.49 2.65 11.61
N ASP A 155 -11.12 2.26 12.82
CA ASP A 155 -11.58 1.05 13.48
C ASP A 155 -12.82 1.27 14.36
N ARG A 156 -13.65 0.23 14.48
CA ARG A 156 -14.50 0.00 15.65
C ARG A 156 -13.71 -0.86 16.64
N PRO A 157 -14.04 -0.87 17.95
CA PRO A 157 -13.31 -1.67 18.93
C PRO A 157 -13.20 -3.17 18.59
N CYS A 158 -14.17 -3.72 17.86
CA CYS A 158 -14.13 -5.13 17.43
C CYS A 158 -13.23 -5.38 16.22
N ASP A 159 -12.86 -4.36 15.47
CA ASP A 159 -12.14 -4.49 14.20
C ASP A 159 -10.62 -4.71 14.41
N THR A 160 -10.10 -4.56 15.63
CA THR A 160 -8.68 -4.74 15.97
C THR A 160 -8.22 -6.19 16.01
N ARG A 161 -9.14 -7.14 15.94
CA ARG A 161 -8.86 -8.59 16.11
C ARG A 161 -8.53 -9.27 14.78
N PRO A 162 -7.78 -10.38 14.81
CA PRO A 162 -7.55 -11.21 13.63
C PRO A 162 -8.87 -11.69 12.99
N GLY A 163 -8.89 -11.80 11.66
CA GLY A 163 -10.05 -12.20 10.88
C GLY A 163 -11.08 -11.09 10.65
N MET A 164 -10.84 -9.88 11.17
CA MET A 164 -11.70 -8.72 10.89
C MET A 164 -11.29 -8.05 9.58
N LYS A 165 -12.29 -7.53 8.87
CA LYS A 165 -12.06 -6.85 7.59
C LYS A 165 -11.67 -5.40 7.79
N HIS A 166 -10.75 -4.94 6.96
CA HIS A 166 -10.40 -3.53 6.82
C HIS A 166 -11.64 -2.70 6.47
N ARG A 167 -11.74 -1.54 7.08
CA ARG A 167 -12.79 -0.55 6.81
C ARG A 167 -12.18 0.65 6.12
N CYS A 168 -12.55 0.86 4.86
CA CYS A 168 -12.24 2.08 4.15
C CYS A 168 -13.43 3.03 4.27
N THR A 169 -13.46 3.84 5.33
CA THR A 169 -14.51 4.86 5.58
C THR A 169 -14.11 6.20 4.99
N ASP A 170 -15.08 7.09 4.76
CA ASP A 170 -14.80 8.45 4.30
C ASP A 170 -13.90 9.20 5.30
N ALA A 171 -14.15 9.01 6.61
CA ALA A 171 -13.32 9.60 7.66
C ALA A 171 -11.86 9.10 7.61
N ALA A 172 -11.65 7.78 7.35
CA ALA A 172 -10.31 7.25 7.18
C ALA A 172 -9.63 7.84 5.94
N MET A 173 -10.35 7.95 4.82
CA MET A 173 -9.82 8.54 3.58
C MET A 173 -9.49 10.02 3.74
N GLU A 174 -10.29 10.77 4.49
CA GLU A 174 -10.01 12.17 4.80
C GLU A 174 -8.75 12.30 5.67
N TYR A 175 -8.62 11.46 6.69
CA TYR A 175 -7.43 11.40 7.54
C TYR A 175 -6.17 11.09 6.73
N TYR A 176 -6.19 10.07 5.87
CA TYR A 176 -5.05 9.70 5.03
C TYR A 176 -4.66 10.83 4.06
N ARG A 177 -5.65 11.50 3.44
CA ARG A 177 -5.39 12.62 2.53
C ARG A 177 -4.76 13.79 3.27
N ALA A 178 -5.27 14.15 4.45
CA ALA A 178 -4.71 15.22 5.25
C ALA A 178 -3.24 14.91 5.61
N GLU A 179 -2.95 13.69 6.08
CA GLU A 179 -1.59 13.30 6.42
C GLU A 179 -0.64 13.33 5.23
N ILE A 180 -1.09 12.92 4.03
CA ILE A 180 -0.25 12.91 2.83
C ILE A 180 -0.09 14.31 2.24
N THR A 181 -1.10 15.18 2.32
CA THR A 181 -0.99 16.57 1.85
C THR A 181 -0.12 17.42 2.75
N ASP A 182 -0.04 17.10 4.05
CA ASP A 182 0.87 17.75 5.00
C ASP A 182 2.34 17.29 4.83
N ILE A 183 2.57 16.26 4.01
CA ILE A 183 3.90 15.88 3.56
C ILE A 183 4.36 16.90 2.51
N ASP A 184 4.77 18.07 2.97
CA ASP A 184 5.53 19.01 2.16
C ASP A 184 7.00 18.55 2.19
N TYR A 185 7.41 17.87 1.12
CA TYR A 185 8.80 17.42 0.97
C TYR A 185 9.68 18.63 0.65
N ASN A 186 9.87 19.47 1.64
CA ASN A 186 10.69 20.68 1.56
C ASN A 186 12.22 20.40 1.64
N GLY A 187 12.68 19.26 1.14
CA GLY A 187 14.08 18.86 1.22
C GLY A 187 14.56 18.55 2.65
N LYS A 188 13.66 18.48 3.59
CA LYS A 188 13.94 18.11 4.99
C LYS A 188 13.55 16.67 5.23
N GLU A 189 14.44 15.73 4.87
CA GLU A 189 14.39 14.31 5.31
C GLU A 189 14.02 14.16 6.79
N ILE A 190 14.35 15.16 7.59
CA ILE A 190 14.14 15.23 9.03
C ILE A 190 12.65 15.29 9.43
N TRP A 191 11.79 15.87 8.61
CA TRP A 191 10.38 16.08 9.01
C TRP A 191 9.55 14.82 8.92
N LEU A 192 9.68 14.08 7.83
CA LEU A 192 8.99 12.82 7.61
C LEU A 192 9.47 11.74 8.59
N THR A 193 10.78 11.63 8.77
CA THR A 193 11.39 10.68 9.70
C THR A 193 10.98 10.98 11.15
N ASN A 194 10.84 12.23 11.54
CA ASN A 194 10.47 12.59 12.91
C ASN A 194 8.98 12.37 13.20
N ILE A 195 8.07 12.79 12.33
CA ILE A 195 6.63 12.56 12.53
C ILE A 195 6.32 11.05 12.54
N PHE A 196 6.85 10.31 11.58
CA PHE A 196 6.65 8.87 11.52
C PHE A 196 7.34 8.15 12.69
N ASN A 197 8.56 8.54 13.06
CA ASN A 197 9.28 7.94 14.19
C ASN A 197 8.65 8.29 15.54
N GLU A 198 8.14 9.49 15.74
CA GLU A 198 7.45 9.85 16.98
C GLU A 198 6.14 9.08 17.15
N ARG A 199 5.34 8.93 16.08
CA ARG A 199 4.12 8.12 16.10
C ARG A 199 4.42 6.63 16.22
N PHE A 200 5.46 6.13 15.57
CA PHE A 200 5.91 4.75 15.70
C PHE A 200 6.40 4.44 17.11
N ARG A 201 7.16 5.33 17.73
CA ARG A 201 7.60 5.20 19.13
C ARG A 201 6.43 5.29 20.12
N ALA A 202 5.46 6.16 19.88
CA ALA A 202 4.24 6.23 20.68
C ALA A 202 3.44 4.93 20.61
N ASN A 203 3.31 4.34 19.41
CA ASN A 203 2.62 3.06 19.22
C ASN A 203 3.38 1.87 19.83
N GLN A 204 4.72 1.88 19.82
CA GLN A 204 5.52 0.84 20.50
C GLN A 204 5.45 0.92 22.03
N GLN A 205 5.27 2.10 22.61
CA GLN A 205 5.11 2.24 24.05
C GLN A 205 3.80 1.65 24.59
N PHE A 206 2.77 1.51 23.74
CA PHE A 206 1.51 0.83 24.11
C PHE A 206 1.57 -0.69 24.03
N VAL A 207 2.57 -1.27 23.38
CA VAL A 207 2.75 -2.74 23.24
C VAL A 207 3.57 -3.33 24.40
N THR A 208 4.21 -2.50 25.22
CA THR A 208 5.09 -2.93 26.35
C THR A 208 4.51 -2.65 27.74
N GLN A 209 3.26 -2.32 27.85
CA GLN A 209 2.46 -2.29 29.08
C GLN A 209 1.29 -3.27 28.94
#